data_dde66241d6e5c25d41dbd96d437e28e2
#
_entry.id   dde66241d6e5c25d41dbd96d437e28e2
#
_cell.length_a   1.000
_cell.length_b   1.000
_cell.length_c   1.000
_cell.angle_alpha   90.00
_cell.angle_beta   90.00
_cell.angle_gamma   90.00
#
_symmetry.space_group_name_H-M   'P 1'
#
loop_
_entity.id
_entity.type
_entity.pdbx_description
1 polymer ?
#
loop_
_entity_poly.entity_id
_entity_poly.type
_entity_poly.pdbx_seq_one_letter_code
_entity_poly.pdbx_strand_id
1 'polypeptide(L)'
;EIAAVTSRPEKVIGMHFMNPVPVMKLVEIIRGLATSDETYEVVAQMTENLGKTGVEVNDFPGFISNRILMPMINEAIYTLYEGVATKEAIDEVMKLGMNHPMGPLTLADFIGLDTCLSIMEILQEGFGDSKYRPCPLLRKYVAAGWLGKKSGRGFYVYE
;
A
#
# COMPACT_ATOMS: atom_id res chain seq x y z
N GLU A 1 1.68 -9.35 17.70
CA GLU A 1 2.91 -10.17 17.85
C GLU A 1 4.03 -9.36 18.51
N ILE A 2 4.47 -8.19 17.95
CA ILE A 2 5.59 -7.40 18.49
C ILE A 2 5.35 -7.01 19.96
N ALA A 3 4.15 -6.56 20.31
CA ALA A 3 3.82 -6.17 21.68
C ALA A 3 3.94 -7.36 22.67
N ALA A 4 3.60 -8.57 22.25
CA ALA A 4 3.58 -9.76 23.08
C ALA A 4 4.96 -10.22 23.56
N VAL A 5 6.03 -9.80 22.91
CA VAL A 5 7.42 -10.13 23.31
C VAL A 5 8.07 -9.03 24.18
N THR A 6 7.32 -7.98 24.51
CA THR A 6 7.76 -6.89 25.38
C THR A 6 7.15 -6.99 26.78
N SER A 7 7.78 -6.36 27.77
CA SER A 7 7.20 -6.20 29.11
C SER A 7 6.26 -4.99 29.21
N ARG A 8 6.03 -4.28 28.12
CA ARG A 8 5.25 -3.03 28.09
C ARG A 8 4.36 -3.00 26.84
N PRO A 9 3.44 -3.97 26.64
CA PRO A 9 2.60 -4.06 25.46
C PRO A 9 1.71 -2.81 25.25
N GLU A 10 1.33 -2.11 26.34
CA GLU A 10 0.56 -0.87 26.30
C GLU A 10 1.32 0.31 25.70
N LYS A 11 2.66 0.21 25.63
CA LYS A 11 3.56 1.23 25.03
C LYS A 11 4.03 0.88 23.63
N VAL A 12 3.44 -0.12 23.01
CA VAL A 12 3.73 -0.50 21.61
C VAL A 12 2.66 0.08 20.70
N ILE A 13 3.09 0.80 19.68
CA ILE A 13 2.24 1.43 18.67
C ILE A 13 2.97 1.46 17.33
N GLY A 14 2.24 1.40 16.21
CA GLY A 14 2.80 1.49 14.88
C GLY A 14 2.72 2.91 14.31
N MET A 15 3.71 3.29 13.49
CA MET A 15 3.69 4.49 12.67
C MET A 15 3.99 4.10 11.22
N HIS A 16 2.97 4.16 10.38
CA HIS A 16 3.12 3.87 8.96
C HIS A 16 3.25 5.17 8.16
N PHE A 17 4.46 5.43 7.69
CA PHE A 17 4.77 6.59 6.85
C PHE A 17 4.54 6.28 5.38
N MET A 18 4.05 7.28 4.63
CA MET A 18 3.90 7.18 3.18
C MET A 18 5.19 7.59 2.47
N ASN A 19 5.58 6.87 1.43
CA ASN A 19 6.75 7.19 0.61
C ASN A 19 6.40 8.19 -0.52
N PRO A 20 7.26 9.20 -0.80
CA PRO A 20 8.51 9.56 -0.10
C PRO A 20 8.23 10.26 1.25
N VAL A 21 8.82 9.77 2.32
CA VAL A 21 8.53 10.24 3.70
C VAL A 21 8.67 11.76 3.88
N PRO A 22 9.68 12.46 3.31
CA PRO A 22 9.79 13.91 3.48
C PRO A 22 8.65 14.69 2.83
N VAL A 23 7.98 14.14 1.81
CA VAL A 23 6.97 14.81 0.99
C VAL A 23 5.56 14.52 1.47
N MET A 24 5.29 13.24 1.78
CA MET A 24 3.95 12.78 2.14
C MET A 24 3.61 13.18 3.57
N LYS A 25 2.43 13.78 3.73
CA LYS A 25 2.02 14.35 5.03
C LYS A 25 1.35 13.33 5.95
N LEU A 26 0.79 12.25 5.40
CA LEU A 26 0.04 11.26 6.17
C LEU A 26 0.97 10.35 6.97
N VAL A 27 0.58 10.06 8.21
CA VAL A 27 1.05 8.94 9.02
C VAL A 27 -0.17 8.19 9.54
N GLU A 28 -0.30 6.90 9.23
CA GLU A 28 -1.25 6.04 9.93
C GLU A 28 -0.64 5.66 11.27
N ILE A 29 -1.34 5.98 12.36
CA ILE A 29 -0.94 5.66 13.75
C ILE A 29 -1.70 4.40 14.15
N ILE A 30 -1.01 3.27 14.22
CA ILE A 30 -1.64 1.96 14.33
C ILE A 30 -1.68 1.52 15.78
N ARG A 31 -2.88 1.42 16.34
CA ARG A 31 -3.11 0.89 17.67
C ARG A 31 -3.21 -0.63 17.63
N GLY A 32 -2.30 -1.29 18.35
CA GLY A 32 -2.43 -2.71 18.67
C GLY A 32 -3.47 -2.94 19.77
N LEU A 33 -3.77 -4.19 20.03
CA LEU A 33 -4.82 -4.60 20.97
C LEU A 33 -4.62 -4.02 22.41
N ALA A 34 -3.38 -3.88 22.85
CA ALA A 34 -3.04 -3.43 24.21
C ALA A 34 -2.57 -1.97 24.26
N THR A 35 -2.45 -1.27 23.13
CA THR A 35 -1.94 0.12 23.08
C THR A 35 -2.82 1.04 23.92
N SER A 36 -2.21 1.75 24.89
CA SER A 36 -2.93 2.71 25.75
C SER A 36 -3.24 4.02 25.04
N ASP A 37 -4.25 4.75 25.52
CA ASP A 37 -4.60 6.09 25.04
C ASP A 37 -3.44 7.06 25.26
N GLU A 38 -2.74 6.99 26.41
CA GLU A 38 -1.55 7.79 26.68
C GLU A 38 -0.47 7.61 25.62
N THR A 39 -0.21 6.36 25.21
CA THR A 39 0.78 6.06 24.16
C THR A 39 0.35 6.64 22.82
N TYR A 40 -0.94 6.52 22.48
CA TYR A 40 -1.50 7.11 21.26
C TYR A 40 -1.34 8.65 21.26
N GLU A 41 -1.74 9.33 22.34
CA GLU A 41 -1.66 10.79 22.44
C GLU A 41 -0.22 11.30 22.28
N VAL A 42 0.75 10.66 22.92
CA VAL A 42 2.18 11.00 22.76
C VAL A 42 2.63 10.88 21.32
N VAL A 43 2.26 9.82 20.63
CA VAL A 43 2.69 9.59 19.23
C VAL A 43 1.92 10.49 18.25
N ALA A 44 0.65 10.78 18.53
CA ALA A 44 -0.13 11.74 17.76
C ALA A 44 0.50 13.15 17.83
N GLN A 45 0.85 13.62 19.04
CA GLN A 45 1.54 14.89 19.23
C GLN A 45 2.92 14.92 18.55
N MET A 46 3.67 13.81 18.63
CA MET A 46 4.96 13.70 17.93
C MET A 46 4.77 13.78 16.41
N THR A 47 3.72 13.18 15.87
CA THR A 47 3.40 13.24 14.43
C THR A 47 3.09 14.66 13.98
N GLU A 48 2.33 15.41 14.77
CA GLU A 48 2.06 16.84 14.53
C GLU A 48 3.36 17.68 14.55
N ASN A 49 4.23 17.43 15.53
CA ASN A 49 5.50 18.12 15.66
C ASN A 49 6.45 17.85 14.45
N LEU A 50 6.27 16.73 13.77
CA LEU A 50 6.95 16.42 12.51
C LEU A 50 6.33 17.15 11.29
N GLY A 51 5.29 17.96 11.49
CA GLY A 51 4.56 18.64 10.42
C GLY A 51 3.70 17.69 9.58
N LYS A 52 3.30 16.57 10.15
CA LYS A 52 2.49 15.53 9.50
C LYS A 52 1.09 15.44 10.10
N THR A 53 0.19 14.81 9.38
CA THR A 53 -1.18 14.53 9.84
C THR A 53 -1.26 13.07 10.26
N GLY A 54 -1.50 12.83 11.53
CA GLY A 54 -1.75 11.51 12.09
C GLY A 54 -3.21 11.09 11.89
N VAL A 55 -3.42 9.84 11.47
CA VAL A 55 -4.74 9.22 11.42
C VAL A 55 -4.71 7.94 12.23
N GLU A 56 -5.61 7.82 13.20
CA GLU A 56 -5.74 6.63 14.04
C GLU A 56 -6.29 5.45 13.22
N VAL A 57 -5.65 4.30 13.37
CA VAL A 57 -6.00 3.06 12.67
C VAL A 57 -5.84 1.88 13.62
N ASN A 58 -6.72 0.89 13.53
CA ASN A 58 -6.54 -0.38 14.22
C ASN A 58 -5.61 -1.31 13.44
N ASP A 59 -4.92 -2.20 14.16
CA ASP A 59 -3.98 -3.17 13.60
C ASP A 59 -4.73 -4.27 12.82
N PHE A 60 -4.85 -4.06 11.52
CA PHE A 60 -5.39 -5.02 10.56
C PHE A 60 -4.46 -5.13 9.35
N PRO A 61 -4.45 -6.26 8.61
CA PRO A 61 -3.62 -6.42 7.42
C PRO A 61 -3.80 -5.28 6.41
N GLY A 62 -2.69 -4.60 6.06
CA GLY A 62 -2.67 -3.49 5.13
C GLY A 62 -3.19 -2.16 5.66
N PHE A 63 -3.61 -2.08 6.93
CA PHE A 63 -4.19 -0.90 7.57
C PHE A 63 -5.32 -0.30 6.72
N ILE A 64 -5.35 1.01 6.46
CA ILE A 64 -6.34 1.61 5.54
C ILE A 64 -5.76 1.74 4.14
N SER A 65 -4.58 2.37 4.03
CA SER A 65 -4.03 2.78 2.74
C SER A 65 -3.77 1.59 1.82
N ASN A 66 -3.03 0.60 2.27
CA ASN A 66 -2.70 -0.57 1.46
C ASN A 66 -3.92 -1.46 1.22
N ARG A 67 -4.82 -1.58 2.20
CA ARG A 67 -6.04 -2.38 2.07
C ARG A 67 -7.00 -1.87 0.99
N ILE A 68 -6.99 -0.56 0.72
CA ILE A 68 -7.81 0.04 -0.34
C ILE A 68 -7.04 0.14 -1.64
N LEU A 69 -5.82 0.67 -1.59
CA LEU A 69 -5.01 0.96 -2.78
C LEU A 69 -4.58 -0.31 -3.52
N MET A 70 -4.09 -1.33 -2.82
CA MET A 70 -3.56 -2.51 -3.49
C MET A 70 -4.60 -3.33 -4.22
N PRO A 71 -5.81 -3.60 -3.67
CA PRO A 71 -6.88 -4.22 -4.45
C PRO A 71 -7.31 -3.41 -5.68
N MET A 72 -7.33 -2.08 -5.59
CA MET A 72 -7.61 -1.22 -6.75
C MET A 72 -6.55 -1.37 -7.85
N ILE A 73 -5.27 -1.37 -7.49
CA ILE A 73 -4.17 -1.61 -8.43
C ILE A 73 -4.27 -3.04 -9.00
N ASN A 74 -4.51 -4.03 -8.16
CA ASN A 74 -4.62 -5.43 -8.57
C ASN A 74 -5.79 -5.63 -9.55
N GLU A 75 -6.92 -4.95 -9.35
CA GLU A 75 -8.05 -4.99 -10.26
C GLU A 75 -7.72 -4.32 -11.61
N ALA A 76 -6.97 -3.24 -11.60
CA ALA A 76 -6.46 -2.63 -12.84
C ALA A 76 -5.54 -3.60 -13.61
N ILE A 77 -4.72 -4.39 -12.88
CA ILE A 77 -3.87 -5.43 -13.48
C ILE A 77 -4.72 -6.58 -14.04
N TYR A 78 -5.80 -6.99 -13.37
CA TYR A 78 -6.76 -7.97 -13.90
C TYR A 78 -7.46 -7.44 -15.15
N THR A 79 -7.89 -6.18 -15.16
CA THR A 79 -8.50 -5.53 -16.32
C THR A 79 -7.57 -5.58 -17.55
N LEU A 80 -6.27 -5.36 -17.34
CA LEU A 80 -5.27 -5.53 -18.40
C LEU A 80 -5.09 -7.01 -18.79
N TYR A 81 -4.98 -7.89 -17.81
CA TYR A 81 -4.76 -9.34 -18.00
C TYR A 81 -5.89 -10.02 -18.78
N GLU A 82 -7.12 -9.62 -18.52
CA GLU A 82 -8.33 -10.11 -19.17
C GLU A 82 -8.60 -9.47 -20.54
N GLY A 83 -7.77 -8.49 -20.92
CA GLY A 83 -7.86 -7.85 -22.24
C GLY A 83 -9.03 -6.89 -22.38
N VAL A 84 -9.54 -6.34 -21.29
CA VAL A 84 -10.63 -5.36 -21.30
C VAL A 84 -10.18 -4.06 -21.99
N ALA A 85 -8.95 -3.62 -21.73
CA ALA A 85 -8.37 -2.42 -22.34
C ALA A 85 -6.84 -2.47 -22.34
N THR A 86 -6.20 -1.55 -23.08
CA THR A 86 -4.75 -1.34 -23.02
C THR A 86 -4.35 -0.66 -21.71
N LYS A 87 -3.10 -0.79 -21.30
CA LYS A 87 -2.57 -0.16 -20.08
C LYS A 87 -2.75 1.36 -20.10
N GLU A 88 -2.56 1.98 -21.26
CA GLU A 88 -2.73 3.42 -21.44
C GLU A 88 -4.19 3.84 -21.22
N ALA A 89 -5.14 3.09 -21.80
CA ALA A 89 -6.56 3.36 -21.63
C ALA A 89 -7.03 3.18 -20.18
N ILE A 90 -6.55 2.15 -19.48
CA ILE A 90 -6.86 1.92 -18.06
C ILE A 90 -6.40 3.12 -17.21
N ASP A 91 -5.14 3.54 -17.38
CA ASP A 91 -4.58 4.67 -16.64
C ASP A 91 -5.29 5.99 -16.98
N GLU A 92 -5.63 6.20 -18.26
CA GLU A 92 -6.31 7.42 -18.71
C GLU A 92 -7.74 7.51 -18.14
N VAL A 93 -8.50 6.41 -18.16
CA VAL A 93 -9.85 6.37 -17.58
C VAL A 93 -9.82 6.72 -16.10
N MET A 94 -8.88 6.18 -15.34
CA MET A 94 -8.77 6.46 -13.90
C MET A 94 -8.34 7.91 -13.63
N LYS A 95 -7.47 8.46 -14.47
CA LYS A 95 -7.07 9.88 -14.37
C LYS A 95 -8.19 10.84 -14.72
N LEU A 96 -8.83 10.65 -15.87
CA LEU A 96 -9.81 11.60 -16.40
C LEU A 96 -11.22 11.35 -15.87
N GLY A 97 -11.60 10.09 -15.68
CA GLY A 97 -12.93 9.71 -15.21
C GLY A 97 -13.08 9.73 -13.70
N MET A 98 -12.03 9.35 -12.96
CA MET A 98 -12.04 9.25 -11.49
C MET A 98 -11.19 10.34 -10.81
N ASN A 99 -10.61 11.25 -11.58
CA ASN A 99 -9.77 12.36 -11.10
C ASN A 99 -8.57 11.90 -10.26
N HIS A 100 -7.99 10.74 -10.60
CA HIS A 100 -6.77 10.29 -9.95
C HIS A 100 -5.57 11.09 -10.46
N PRO A 101 -4.63 11.47 -9.60
CA PRO A 101 -3.44 12.22 -10.03
C PRO A 101 -2.51 11.40 -10.91
N MET A 102 -2.60 10.07 -10.82
CA MET A 102 -1.80 9.09 -11.56
C MET A 102 -2.65 7.85 -11.83
N GLY A 103 -2.49 7.24 -13.00
CA GLY A 103 -3.16 5.98 -13.31
C GLY A 103 -2.65 4.83 -12.43
N PRO A 104 -3.45 3.80 -12.17
CA PRO A 104 -3.12 2.72 -11.24
C PRO A 104 -1.92 1.88 -11.69
N LEU A 105 -1.74 1.65 -13.00
CA LEU A 105 -0.62 0.87 -13.51
C LEU A 105 0.70 1.67 -13.47
N THR A 106 0.64 2.97 -13.79
CA THR A 106 1.77 3.87 -13.57
C THR A 106 2.14 3.95 -12.08
N LEU A 107 1.16 4.05 -11.18
CA LEU A 107 1.39 4.08 -9.75
C LEU A 107 2.03 2.77 -9.25
N ALA A 108 1.58 1.62 -9.74
CA ALA A 108 2.18 0.33 -9.43
C ALA A 108 3.67 0.28 -9.81
N ASP A 109 4.04 0.80 -10.99
CA ASP A 109 5.43 0.89 -11.42
C ASP A 109 6.28 1.82 -10.53
N PHE A 110 5.69 2.89 -10.00
CA PHE A 110 6.38 3.79 -9.05
C PHE A 110 6.56 3.17 -7.67
N ILE A 111 5.56 2.44 -7.16
CA ILE A 111 5.64 1.70 -5.89
C ILE A 111 6.67 0.57 -5.99
N GLY A 112 6.70 -0.10 -7.12
CA GLY A 112 7.43 -1.33 -7.40
C GLY A 112 6.52 -2.55 -7.36
N LEU A 113 6.55 -3.34 -8.45
CA LEU A 113 5.63 -4.46 -8.62
C LEU A 113 5.87 -5.60 -7.63
N ASP A 114 7.11 -5.80 -7.19
CA ASP A 114 7.45 -6.72 -6.10
C ASP A 114 6.83 -6.28 -4.76
N THR A 115 6.86 -4.98 -4.47
CA THR A 115 6.19 -4.41 -3.29
C THR A 115 4.67 -4.59 -3.38
N CYS A 116 4.07 -4.29 -4.54
CA CYS A 116 2.64 -4.52 -4.76
C CYS A 116 2.27 -6.00 -4.57
N LEU A 117 3.08 -6.92 -5.11
CA LEU A 117 2.87 -8.35 -4.95
C LEU A 117 2.92 -8.77 -3.48
N SER A 118 3.97 -8.37 -2.77
CA SER A 118 4.14 -8.70 -1.34
C SER A 118 2.97 -8.19 -0.49
N ILE A 119 2.48 -6.98 -0.74
CA ILE A 119 1.34 -6.43 0.00
C ILE A 119 0.06 -7.23 -0.31
N MET A 120 -0.19 -7.59 -1.57
CA MET A 120 -1.34 -8.41 -1.92
C MET A 120 -1.29 -9.80 -1.27
N GLU A 121 -0.10 -10.41 -1.17
CA GLU A 121 0.10 -11.70 -0.49
C GLU A 121 -0.18 -11.57 1.02
N ILE A 122 0.31 -10.51 1.66
CA ILE A 122 0.02 -10.22 3.08
C ILE A 122 -1.49 -10.02 3.31
N LEU A 123 -2.18 -9.32 2.41
CA LEU A 123 -3.63 -9.15 2.49
C LEU A 123 -4.36 -10.49 2.34
N GLN A 124 -3.96 -11.29 1.36
CA GLN A 124 -4.56 -12.60 1.10
C GLN A 124 -4.36 -13.56 2.29
N GLU A 125 -3.16 -13.63 2.83
CA GLU A 125 -2.84 -14.48 3.98
C GLU A 125 -3.53 -13.99 5.25
N GLY A 126 -3.44 -12.68 5.53
CA GLY A 126 -3.96 -12.09 6.75
C GLY A 126 -5.48 -12.13 6.86
N PHE A 127 -6.22 -12.06 5.74
CA PHE A 127 -7.68 -12.18 5.73
C PHE A 127 -8.18 -13.58 5.39
N GLY A 128 -7.36 -14.44 4.79
CA GLY A 128 -7.78 -15.77 4.31
C GLY A 128 -8.85 -15.69 3.21
N ASP A 129 -8.94 -14.57 2.49
CA ASP A 129 -9.99 -14.30 1.49
C ASP A 129 -9.39 -14.22 0.08
N SER A 130 -9.90 -15.06 -0.82
CA SER A 130 -9.44 -15.13 -2.22
C SER A 130 -9.64 -13.84 -3.02
N LYS A 131 -10.47 -12.89 -2.55
CA LYS A 131 -10.62 -11.58 -3.21
C LYS A 131 -9.30 -10.77 -3.23
N TYR A 132 -8.37 -11.09 -2.32
CA TYR A 132 -7.05 -10.44 -2.27
C TYR A 132 -5.97 -11.21 -3.04
N ARG A 133 -6.34 -12.27 -3.81
CA ARG A 133 -5.35 -13.00 -4.61
C ARG A 133 -4.65 -12.07 -5.60
N PRO A 134 -3.30 -12.09 -5.66
CA PRO A 134 -2.58 -11.32 -6.67
C PRO A 134 -2.92 -11.79 -8.07
N CYS A 135 -3.04 -10.85 -9.02
CA CYS A 135 -3.20 -11.17 -10.43
C CYS A 135 -2.04 -12.03 -10.95
N PRO A 136 -2.29 -13.07 -11.74
CA PRO A 136 -1.23 -13.89 -12.34
C PRO A 136 -0.22 -13.08 -13.17
N LEU A 137 -0.67 -12.00 -13.81
CA LEU A 137 0.21 -11.11 -14.58
C LEU A 137 1.21 -10.39 -13.68
N LEU A 138 0.79 -9.92 -12.50
CA LEU A 138 1.68 -9.29 -11.51
C LEU A 138 2.80 -10.26 -11.10
N ARG A 139 2.47 -11.51 -10.78
CA ARG A 139 3.45 -12.56 -10.45
C ARG A 139 4.44 -12.79 -11.60
N LYS A 140 3.93 -12.86 -12.85
CA LYS A 140 4.77 -13.05 -14.03
C LYS A 140 5.75 -11.89 -14.24
N TYR A 141 5.31 -10.65 -14.05
CA TYR A 141 6.18 -9.48 -14.20
C TYR A 141 7.28 -9.46 -13.14
N VAL A 142 6.92 -9.72 -11.89
CA VAL A 142 7.90 -9.81 -10.80
C VAL A 142 8.92 -10.93 -11.06
N ALA A 143 8.46 -12.13 -11.46
CA ALA A 143 9.33 -13.24 -11.82
C ALA A 143 10.26 -12.93 -13.02
N ALA A 144 9.84 -12.07 -13.95
CA ALA A 144 10.63 -11.60 -15.08
C ALA A 144 11.61 -10.47 -14.71
N GLY A 145 11.62 -10.00 -13.45
CA GLY A 145 12.44 -8.86 -13.01
C GLY A 145 11.92 -7.50 -13.50
N TRP A 146 10.68 -7.43 -13.99
CA TRP A 146 10.04 -6.18 -14.39
C TRP A 146 9.36 -5.55 -13.19
N LEU A 147 10.16 -4.83 -12.40
CA LEU A 147 9.75 -4.33 -11.09
C LEU A 147 9.22 -2.88 -11.11
N GLY A 148 9.02 -2.31 -12.29
CA GLY A 148 8.61 -0.94 -12.46
C GLY A 148 9.77 0.02 -12.69
N LYS A 149 9.59 1.27 -12.29
CA LYS A 149 10.58 2.34 -12.53
C LYS A 149 11.96 2.01 -11.99
N LYS A 150 12.07 1.37 -10.84
CA LYS A 150 13.35 1.02 -10.22
C LYS A 150 14.20 0.02 -11.00
N SER A 151 13.59 -0.76 -11.89
CA SER A 151 14.26 -1.71 -12.79
C SER A 151 14.26 -1.25 -14.26
N GLY A 152 13.82 -0.01 -14.55
CA GLY A 152 13.68 0.53 -15.89
C GLY A 152 12.48 -0.03 -16.66
N ARG A 153 11.76 -1.00 -16.12
CA ARG A 153 10.62 -1.64 -16.78
C ARG A 153 9.64 -2.22 -15.77
N GLY A 154 8.36 -2.00 -16.05
CA GLY A 154 7.20 -2.63 -15.43
C GLY A 154 6.09 -2.76 -16.45
N PHE A 155 4.92 -2.18 -16.19
CA PHE A 155 3.87 -1.99 -17.20
C PHE A 155 4.35 -1.05 -18.29
N TYR A 156 5.14 -0.05 -17.93
CA TYR A 156 5.79 0.89 -18.84
C TYR A 156 7.30 0.65 -18.90
N VAL A 157 7.94 1.28 -19.89
CA VAL A 157 9.40 1.32 -20.02
C VAL A 157 9.86 2.71 -19.59
N TYR A 158 10.90 2.78 -18.80
CA TYR A 158 11.49 4.01 -18.24
C TYR A 158 12.94 4.14 -18.70
N GLU A 159 13.30 5.33 -19.13
CA GLU A 159 14.67 5.69 -19.49
C GLU A 159 15.46 6.15 -18.26
#